data_a6e80a71a1582799b45d5c6141a69cfd
#
_entry.id   a6e80a71a1582799b45d5c6141a69cfd
#
_cell.length_a   1.000
_cell.length_b   1.000
_cell.length_c   1.000
_cell.angle_alpha   90.00
_cell.angle_beta   90.00
_cell.angle_gamma   90.00
#
_symmetry.space_group_name_H-M   'P 1'
#
loop_
_entity.id
_entity.type
_entity.pdbx_description
1 polymer ?
#
loop_
_entity_poly.entity_id
_entity_poly.type
_entity_poly.pdbx_seq_one_letter_code
_entity_poly.pdbx_strand_id
1 'polypeptide(L)'
;MKTYQDWLAVADKDENTRMQFIRQLITEHKASDKYKQARDGEAYYAGQNVTIKRYQKFIYNKFGQAVPDLISANHKMATRFFYRSVMQANTVLLGNGITWDNGEGAKALGSDFDRKVMKAGRIAQVEGEAFGFFNNGKIEIYGYTEFVPLYDEEDGFLKAGARFWQIDSNKPLRVTMMELDGYTEYQYDKDHPDGFVKQEKRAYITVKYVSEELGEEIGEFRNYPTFPVVPCWANEFKKSELLPIRSTIDAFDLISCKFANNVSDAALIYWTITNAGGMDDASLAEFLDKMRKLHAANVDGDQSVQANSVDVPHESMETILDRLEKQLYKDSMALDVDQIASGAVTATQIEAAYEPLNEKLDGYEAEITDFIYRLLKVAGVEDKPTYTRSIMVNQTETINAVMNSAMVLDEDYMTEKIMTVLGDKDKVQDVLDRRAETNINRMSRGNANTQTE
;
A
#
# COMPACT_ATOMS: atom_id res chain seq x y z
N MET A 1 14.25 -21.06 4.48
CA MET A 1 13.38 -20.33 5.44
C MET A 1 13.05 -21.31 6.54
N LYS A 2 13.21 -20.93 7.80
CA LYS A 2 12.89 -21.81 8.94
C LYS A 2 11.39 -21.99 9.08
N THR A 3 10.98 -23.12 9.61
CA THR A 3 9.59 -23.58 9.71
C THR A 3 9.17 -23.71 11.18
N TYR A 4 7.93 -24.05 11.41
CA TYR A 4 7.43 -24.35 12.77
C TYR A 4 8.12 -25.58 13.37
N GLN A 5 8.42 -26.60 12.56
CA GLN A 5 9.14 -27.80 12.99
C GLN A 5 10.57 -27.47 13.45
N ASP A 6 11.26 -26.55 12.77
CA ASP A 6 12.58 -26.09 13.20
C ASP A 6 12.51 -25.41 14.59
N TRP A 7 11.44 -24.66 14.86
CA TRP A 7 11.21 -24.06 16.17
C TRP A 7 10.94 -25.12 17.25
N LEU A 8 10.06 -26.07 16.99
CA LEU A 8 9.77 -27.16 17.92
C LEU A 8 11.03 -27.95 18.32
N ALA A 9 11.96 -28.13 17.40
CA ALA A 9 13.23 -28.83 17.67
C ALA A 9 14.13 -28.10 18.70
N VAL A 10 13.87 -26.81 18.99
CA VAL A 10 14.64 -25.98 19.93
C VAL A 10 13.80 -25.40 21.06
N ALA A 11 12.48 -25.44 20.99
CA ALA A 11 11.57 -24.81 21.95
C ALA A 11 11.76 -25.32 23.39
N ASP A 12 12.04 -26.63 23.55
CA ASP A 12 12.26 -27.27 24.85
C ASP A 12 13.73 -27.24 25.30
N LYS A 13 14.64 -26.66 24.53
CA LYS A 13 16.05 -26.55 24.88
C LYS A 13 16.31 -25.34 25.80
N ASP A 14 17.56 -25.23 26.24
CA ASP A 14 18.02 -24.13 27.07
C ASP A 14 17.79 -22.75 26.43
N GLU A 15 17.74 -21.70 27.24
CA GLU A 15 17.48 -20.34 26.80
C GLU A 15 18.49 -19.84 25.75
N ASN A 16 19.76 -20.20 25.92
CA ASN A 16 20.80 -19.76 25.00
C ASN A 16 20.58 -20.31 23.59
N THR A 17 20.21 -21.60 23.51
CA THR A 17 19.88 -22.26 22.22
C THR A 17 18.67 -21.57 21.56
N ARG A 18 17.61 -21.27 22.31
CA ARG A 18 16.44 -20.55 21.81
C ARG A 18 16.78 -19.15 21.31
N MET A 19 17.57 -18.37 22.08
CA MET A 19 17.97 -17.03 21.71
C MET A 19 18.85 -17.00 20.45
N GLN A 20 19.79 -17.95 20.33
CA GLN A 20 20.60 -18.10 19.11
C GLN A 20 19.75 -18.46 17.89
N PHE A 21 18.78 -19.37 18.06
CA PHE A 21 17.85 -19.71 16.98
C PHE A 21 17.04 -18.48 16.53
N ILE A 22 16.46 -17.72 17.45
CA ILE A 22 15.67 -16.51 17.14
C ILE A 22 16.53 -15.47 16.41
N ARG A 23 17.77 -15.26 16.85
CA ARG A 23 18.70 -14.35 16.18
C ARG A 23 19.02 -14.80 14.76
N GLN A 24 19.27 -16.09 14.58
CA GLN A 24 19.51 -16.67 13.27
C GLN A 24 18.26 -16.57 12.38
N LEU A 25 17.08 -16.88 12.93
CA LEU A 25 15.78 -16.75 12.25
C LEU A 25 15.58 -15.35 11.66
N ILE A 26 15.79 -14.30 12.46
CA ILE A 26 15.65 -12.91 12.01
C ILE A 26 16.70 -12.57 10.96
N THR A 27 17.94 -13.04 11.12
CA THR A 27 19.03 -12.76 10.19
C THR A 27 18.76 -13.39 8.82
N GLU A 28 18.34 -14.65 8.80
CA GLU A 28 17.95 -15.38 7.57
C GLU A 28 16.72 -14.74 6.91
N HIS A 29 15.73 -14.33 7.71
CA HIS A 29 14.55 -13.64 7.21
C HIS A 29 14.94 -12.34 6.49
N LYS A 30 15.75 -11.48 7.11
CA LYS A 30 16.25 -10.23 6.51
C LYS A 30 17.11 -10.44 5.27
N ALA A 31 17.78 -11.57 5.16
CA ALA A 31 18.58 -11.95 3.99
C ALA A 31 17.73 -12.51 2.84
N SER A 32 16.50 -12.95 3.11
CA SER A 32 15.62 -13.58 2.12
C SER A 32 15.22 -12.64 1.00
N ASP A 33 14.97 -13.19 -0.19
CA ASP A 33 14.53 -12.40 -1.34
C ASP A 33 13.13 -11.82 -1.12
N LYS A 34 12.25 -12.53 -0.42
CA LYS A 34 10.90 -12.03 -0.07
C LYS A 34 10.99 -10.78 0.81
N TYR A 35 11.89 -10.77 1.81
CA TYR A 35 12.12 -9.58 2.64
C TYR A 35 12.66 -8.39 1.83
N LYS A 36 13.62 -8.64 0.92
CA LYS A 36 14.14 -7.58 0.03
C LYS A 36 13.05 -7.02 -0.87
N GLN A 37 12.19 -7.90 -1.43
CA GLN A 37 11.02 -7.48 -2.23
C GLN A 37 10.02 -6.65 -1.40
N ALA A 38 9.75 -7.04 -0.15
CA ALA A 38 8.90 -6.27 0.76
C ALA A 38 9.49 -4.87 1.02
N ARG A 39 10.80 -4.77 1.30
CA ARG A 39 11.50 -3.48 1.49
C ARG A 39 11.51 -2.62 0.23
N ASP A 40 11.67 -3.22 -0.95
CA ASP A 40 11.52 -2.51 -2.21
C ASP A 40 10.09 -2.00 -2.38
N GLY A 41 9.08 -2.83 -2.07
CA GLY A 41 7.67 -2.43 -2.06
C GLY A 41 7.41 -1.19 -1.19
N GLU A 42 7.90 -1.18 0.06
CA GLU A 42 7.81 -0.02 0.94
C GLU A 42 8.48 1.23 0.34
N ALA A 43 9.68 1.07 -0.24
CA ALA A 43 10.40 2.19 -0.85
C ALA A 43 9.63 2.79 -2.03
N TYR A 44 9.14 1.95 -2.97
CA TYR A 44 8.35 2.42 -4.12
C TYR A 44 7.01 3.02 -3.69
N TYR A 45 6.36 2.44 -2.68
CA TYR A 45 5.14 3.02 -2.11
C TYR A 45 5.39 4.40 -1.49
N ALA A 46 6.55 4.60 -0.86
CA ALA A 46 6.99 5.90 -0.35
C ALA A 46 7.46 6.88 -1.46
N GLY A 47 7.40 6.50 -2.73
CA GLY A 47 7.87 7.30 -3.85
C GLY A 47 9.40 7.32 -4.00
N GLN A 48 10.07 6.27 -3.54
CA GLN A 48 11.51 6.12 -3.66
C GLN A 48 11.84 4.98 -4.63
N ASN A 49 12.16 5.30 -5.87
CA ASN A 49 12.65 4.31 -6.82
C ASN A 49 14.09 3.93 -6.49
N VAL A 50 14.26 2.70 -5.99
CA VAL A 50 15.57 2.18 -5.54
C VAL A 50 16.56 2.05 -6.72
N THR A 51 16.06 1.70 -7.90
CA THR A 51 16.86 1.56 -9.13
C THR A 51 17.41 2.92 -9.57
N ILE A 52 16.55 3.94 -9.65
CA ILE A 52 16.92 5.31 -10.03
C ILE A 52 17.86 5.93 -8.99
N LYS A 53 17.62 5.70 -7.71
CA LYS A 53 18.48 6.21 -6.63
C LYS A 53 19.92 5.70 -6.74
N ARG A 54 20.09 4.44 -7.15
CA ARG A 54 21.41 3.81 -7.36
C ARG A 54 22.04 4.14 -8.70
N TYR A 55 21.25 4.63 -9.67
CA TYR A 55 21.77 4.95 -11.00
C TYR A 55 22.81 6.07 -10.91
N GLN A 56 24.01 5.81 -11.45
CA GLN A 56 25.13 6.76 -11.52
C GLN A 56 25.54 6.95 -12.97
N LYS A 57 25.68 8.21 -13.42
CA LYS A 57 26.30 8.55 -14.69
C LYS A 57 27.82 8.44 -14.57
N PHE A 58 28.47 8.02 -15.65
CA PHE A 58 29.91 7.93 -15.73
C PHE A 58 30.40 8.70 -16.96
N ILE A 59 31.54 9.34 -16.83
CA ILE A 59 32.32 9.96 -17.92
C ILE A 59 33.71 9.35 -17.97
N TYR A 60 34.38 9.43 -19.12
CA TYR A 60 35.72 8.97 -19.24
C TYR A 60 36.69 10.12 -19.00
N ASN A 61 37.68 9.93 -18.12
CA ASN A 61 38.76 10.89 -17.91
C ASN A 61 39.76 10.82 -19.04
N LYS A 62 40.75 11.72 -19.03
CA LYS A 62 41.84 11.78 -20.05
C LYS A 62 42.68 10.50 -20.18
N PHE A 63 42.57 9.59 -19.22
CA PHE A 63 43.26 8.29 -19.23
C PHE A 63 42.34 7.15 -19.67
N GLY A 64 41.12 7.43 -20.14
CA GLY A 64 40.10 6.43 -20.54
C GLY A 64 39.48 5.66 -19.39
N GLN A 65 39.60 6.10 -18.14
CA GLN A 65 38.99 5.48 -16.99
C GLN A 65 37.59 6.07 -16.76
N ALA A 66 36.62 5.20 -16.48
CA ALA A 66 35.26 5.61 -16.11
C ALA A 66 35.29 6.22 -14.71
N VAL A 67 34.88 7.46 -14.58
CA VAL A 67 34.70 8.18 -13.31
C VAL A 67 33.31 8.69 -13.18
N PRO A 68 32.74 8.81 -11.95
CA PRO A 68 31.41 9.37 -11.74
C PRO A 68 31.29 10.76 -12.34
N ASP A 69 30.23 10.99 -13.12
CA ASP A 69 29.91 12.30 -13.65
C ASP A 69 29.22 13.14 -12.54
N LEU A 70 29.93 14.18 -12.10
CA LEU A 70 29.46 15.12 -11.09
C LEU A 70 29.08 16.50 -11.69
N ILE A 71 29.22 16.64 -13.02
CA ILE A 71 29.08 17.93 -13.72
C ILE A 71 27.73 18.01 -14.46
N SER A 72 27.37 16.94 -15.20
CA SER A 72 26.12 16.90 -15.96
C SER A 72 24.91 16.78 -15.05
N ALA A 73 23.77 17.27 -15.51
CA ALA A 73 22.51 17.13 -14.80
C ALA A 73 22.20 15.66 -14.47
N ASN A 74 21.83 15.38 -13.23
CA ASN A 74 21.51 14.03 -12.75
C ASN A 74 20.27 14.03 -11.87
N HIS A 75 19.14 14.43 -12.47
CA HIS A 75 17.85 14.45 -11.80
C HIS A 75 17.44 13.01 -11.40
N LYS A 76 16.87 12.89 -10.21
CA LYS A 76 16.38 11.63 -9.63
C LYS A 76 14.88 11.78 -9.38
N MET A 77 14.07 11.54 -10.40
CA MET A 77 12.62 11.58 -10.31
C MET A 77 12.08 10.17 -10.12
N ALA A 78 11.06 10.04 -9.29
CA ALA A 78 10.34 8.79 -9.07
C ALA A 78 8.84 9.06 -9.12
N THR A 79 8.14 8.28 -9.94
CA THR A 79 6.69 8.32 -10.00
C THR A 79 6.07 7.76 -8.72
N ARG A 80 4.89 8.26 -8.35
CA ARG A 80 4.08 7.73 -7.26
C ARG A 80 2.97 6.80 -7.76
N PHE A 81 3.16 6.22 -8.94
CA PHE A 81 2.15 5.36 -9.55
C PHE A 81 1.76 4.19 -8.63
N PHE A 82 2.74 3.48 -8.07
CA PHE A 82 2.48 2.35 -7.17
C PHE A 82 1.66 2.77 -5.94
N TYR A 83 1.97 3.92 -5.33
CA TYR A 83 1.16 4.47 -4.24
C TYR A 83 -0.29 4.68 -4.68
N ARG A 84 -0.51 5.31 -5.85
CA ARG A 84 -1.87 5.58 -6.36
C ARG A 84 -2.64 4.29 -6.62
N SER A 85 -2.03 3.29 -7.25
CA SER A 85 -2.65 1.99 -7.55
C SER A 85 -3.08 1.25 -6.27
N VAL A 86 -2.19 1.16 -5.26
CA VAL A 86 -2.50 0.54 -3.96
C VAL A 86 -3.61 1.29 -3.23
N MET A 87 -3.54 2.62 -3.18
CA MET A 87 -4.57 3.43 -2.53
C MET A 87 -5.92 3.32 -3.23
N GLN A 88 -5.93 3.29 -4.56
CA GLN A 88 -7.16 3.13 -5.35
C GLN A 88 -7.86 1.80 -5.02
N ALA A 89 -7.14 0.67 -5.08
CA ALA A 89 -7.70 -0.64 -4.77
C ALA A 89 -8.25 -0.71 -3.34
N ASN A 90 -7.49 -0.22 -2.35
CA ASN A 90 -7.96 -0.18 -0.96
C ASN A 90 -9.18 0.70 -0.77
N THR A 91 -9.19 1.91 -1.35
CA THR A 91 -10.30 2.85 -1.16
C THR A 91 -11.57 2.36 -1.84
N VAL A 92 -11.45 1.77 -3.04
CA VAL A 92 -12.63 1.25 -3.76
C VAL A 92 -13.26 0.09 -3.01
N LEU A 93 -12.48 -0.84 -2.47
CA LEU A 93 -13.02 -2.00 -1.76
C LEU A 93 -13.42 -1.70 -0.31
N LEU A 94 -12.55 -1.02 0.44
CA LEU A 94 -12.66 -0.90 1.91
C LEU A 94 -13.03 0.51 2.38
N GLY A 95 -13.12 1.49 1.48
CA GLY A 95 -13.33 2.90 1.83
C GLY A 95 -14.68 3.19 2.51
N ASN A 96 -15.70 2.40 2.20
CA ASN A 96 -17.05 2.52 2.81
C ASN A 96 -17.20 1.70 4.10
N GLY A 97 -16.12 1.05 4.56
CA GLY A 97 -16.14 0.15 5.71
C GLY A 97 -16.77 -1.21 5.39
N ILE A 98 -16.87 -2.04 6.41
CA ILE A 98 -17.40 -3.41 6.33
C ILE A 98 -18.79 -3.43 6.98
N THR A 99 -19.77 -3.92 6.24
CA THR A 99 -21.11 -4.18 6.76
C THR A 99 -21.21 -5.63 7.23
N TRP A 100 -21.84 -5.85 8.36
CA TRP A 100 -21.94 -7.15 9.01
C TRP A 100 -23.37 -7.68 8.97
N ASP A 101 -23.52 -8.98 8.79
CA ASP A 101 -24.84 -9.62 8.67
C ASP A 101 -25.63 -9.56 9.98
N ASN A 102 -24.99 -9.86 11.11
CA ASN A 102 -25.61 -9.86 12.44
C ASN A 102 -24.98 -8.85 13.43
N GLY A 103 -23.87 -8.20 13.07
CA GLY A 103 -23.17 -7.20 13.87
C GLY A 103 -22.29 -7.74 15.01
N GLU A 104 -22.17 -9.06 15.17
CA GLU A 104 -21.31 -9.66 16.20
C GLU A 104 -19.85 -9.51 15.84
N GLY A 105 -19.51 -9.56 14.54
CA GLY A 105 -18.16 -9.31 14.04
C GLY A 105 -17.65 -7.91 14.43
N ALA A 106 -18.47 -6.88 14.27
CA ALA A 106 -18.11 -5.52 14.66
C ALA A 106 -17.82 -5.40 16.17
N LYS A 107 -18.61 -6.07 17.00
CA LYS A 107 -18.41 -6.06 18.45
C LYS A 107 -17.13 -6.79 18.87
N ALA A 108 -16.87 -7.95 18.26
CA ALA A 108 -15.73 -8.80 18.59
C ALA A 108 -14.39 -8.21 18.14
N LEU A 109 -14.34 -7.56 16.96
CA LEU A 109 -13.13 -7.09 16.34
C LEU A 109 -12.77 -5.62 16.68
N GLY A 110 -13.71 -4.91 17.31
CA GLY A 110 -13.51 -3.57 17.84
C GLY A 110 -13.83 -2.44 16.86
N SER A 111 -14.08 -1.24 17.40
CA SER A 111 -14.55 -0.07 16.63
C SER A 111 -13.56 0.50 15.61
N ASP A 112 -12.29 0.18 15.69
CA ASP A 112 -11.25 0.64 14.75
C ASP A 112 -10.90 -0.42 13.68
N PHE A 113 -11.74 -1.47 13.57
CA PHE A 113 -11.48 -2.62 12.71
C PHE A 113 -11.32 -2.24 11.23
N ASP A 114 -12.22 -1.42 10.68
CA ASP A 114 -12.17 -0.99 9.29
C ASP A 114 -10.82 -0.34 8.94
N ARG A 115 -10.34 0.54 9.82
CA ARG A 115 -9.01 1.16 9.65
C ARG A 115 -7.88 0.13 9.70
N LYS A 116 -8.01 -0.90 10.54
CA LYS A 116 -7.01 -1.97 10.67
C LYS A 116 -6.99 -2.87 9.45
N VAL A 117 -8.15 -3.23 8.91
CA VAL A 117 -8.25 -4.00 7.66
C VAL A 117 -7.69 -3.22 6.48
N MET A 118 -8.03 -1.94 6.35
CA MET A 118 -7.40 -1.09 5.33
C MET A 118 -5.87 -1.05 5.46
N LYS A 119 -5.35 -1.00 6.69
CA LYS A 119 -3.90 -1.06 6.92
C LYS A 119 -3.34 -2.42 6.51
N ALA A 120 -4.00 -3.52 6.88
CA ALA A 120 -3.56 -4.88 6.55
C ALA A 120 -3.53 -5.10 5.04
N GLY A 121 -4.60 -4.75 4.34
CA GLY A 121 -4.69 -4.88 2.89
C GLY A 121 -3.65 -4.03 2.15
N ARG A 122 -3.41 -2.80 2.61
CA ARG A 122 -2.34 -1.96 2.07
C ARG A 122 -0.96 -2.60 2.23
N ILE A 123 -0.64 -3.11 3.43
CA ILE A 123 0.65 -3.76 3.70
C ILE A 123 0.76 -5.04 2.86
N ALA A 124 -0.30 -5.83 2.76
CA ALA A 124 -0.32 -7.03 1.93
C ALA A 124 -0.05 -6.73 0.45
N GLN A 125 -0.63 -5.66 -0.11
CA GLN A 125 -0.33 -5.22 -1.48
C GLN A 125 1.12 -4.72 -1.65
N VAL A 126 1.65 -4.04 -0.64
CA VAL A 126 3.00 -3.43 -0.70
C VAL A 126 4.09 -4.46 -0.43
N GLU A 127 3.97 -5.25 0.62
CA GLU A 127 4.99 -6.19 1.09
C GLU A 127 4.75 -7.64 0.63
N GLY A 128 3.54 -7.93 0.12
CA GLY A 128 3.07 -9.26 -0.29
C GLY A 128 2.39 -10.05 0.81
N GLU A 129 2.59 -9.68 2.07
CA GLU A 129 1.98 -10.34 3.23
C GLU A 129 1.91 -9.39 4.41
N ALA A 130 0.80 -9.41 5.12
CA ALA A 130 0.60 -8.72 6.38
C ALA A 130 0.08 -9.73 7.43
N PHE A 131 0.16 -9.37 8.71
CA PHE A 131 -0.24 -10.23 9.82
C PHE A 131 -1.12 -9.44 10.77
N GLY A 132 -2.30 -9.96 11.07
CA GLY A 132 -3.21 -9.42 12.07
C GLY A 132 -3.09 -10.20 13.37
N PHE A 133 -2.64 -9.55 14.43
CA PHE A 133 -2.62 -10.12 15.77
C PHE A 133 -3.90 -9.71 16.51
N PHE A 134 -4.70 -10.70 16.88
CA PHE A 134 -5.91 -10.49 17.68
C PHE A 134 -5.56 -10.48 19.18
N ASN A 135 -5.81 -9.35 19.81
CA ASN A 135 -5.53 -9.14 21.23
C ASN A 135 -6.77 -8.61 21.96
N ASN A 136 -7.65 -9.52 22.38
CA ASN A 136 -8.84 -9.24 23.20
C ASN A 136 -9.69 -8.07 22.67
N GLY A 137 -10.20 -8.19 21.45
CA GLY A 137 -11.02 -7.16 20.78
C GLY A 137 -10.22 -5.99 20.18
N LYS A 138 -8.89 -6.07 20.22
CA LYS A 138 -7.98 -5.14 19.53
C LYS A 138 -7.16 -5.88 18.50
N ILE A 139 -6.93 -5.28 17.35
CA ILE A 139 -6.13 -5.87 16.29
C ILE A 139 -4.89 -5.02 16.06
N GLU A 140 -3.72 -5.66 16.10
CA GLU A 140 -2.46 -5.07 15.67
C GLU A 140 -2.07 -5.62 14.32
N ILE A 141 -1.58 -4.76 13.43
CA ILE A 141 -1.17 -5.18 12.09
C ILE A 141 0.32 -4.99 11.93
N TYR A 142 0.98 -6.09 11.57
CA TYR A 142 2.41 -6.17 11.28
C TYR A 142 2.65 -6.41 9.80
N GLY A 143 3.73 -5.84 9.26
CA GLY A 143 4.22 -6.15 7.92
C GLY A 143 5.15 -7.37 7.92
N TYR A 144 5.45 -7.88 6.74
CA TYR A 144 6.46 -8.92 6.55
C TYR A 144 7.86 -8.45 6.96
N THR A 145 8.08 -7.13 6.94
CA THR A 145 9.33 -6.51 7.39
C THR A 145 9.49 -6.46 8.90
N GLU A 146 8.42 -6.70 9.66
CA GLU A 146 8.38 -6.64 11.14
C GLU A 146 8.06 -8.00 11.78
N PHE A 147 7.66 -9.01 11.00
CA PHE A 147 7.21 -10.30 11.49
C PHE A 147 7.81 -11.44 10.68
N VAL A 148 8.39 -12.44 11.37
CA VAL A 148 8.87 -13.68 10.77
C VAL A 148 7.83 -14.77 10.99
N PRO A 149 7.11 -15.20 9.95
CA PRO A 149 6.15 -16.30 10.09
C PRO A 149 6.84 -17.66 10.14
N LEU A 150 6.34 -18.54 10.99
CA LEU A 150 6.71 -19.94 11.06
C LEU A 150 5.52 -20.79 10.68
N TYR A 151 5.48 -21.17 9.41
CA TYR A 151 4.47 -22.04 8.84
C TYR A 151 4.79 -23.50 9.17
N ASP A 152 3.75 -24.29 9.41
CA ASP A 152 3.84 -25.72 9.59
C ASP A 152 4.08 -26.40 8.23
N GLU A 153 5.00 -27.37 8.19
CA GLU A 153 5.36 -28.10 6.97
C GLU A 153 4.27 -29.09 6.52
N GLU A 154 3.42 -29.55 7.43
CA GLU A 154 2.42 -30.57 7.14
C GLU A 154 1.12 -29.96 6.59
N ASP A 155 0.62 -28.91 7.23
CA ASP A 155 -0.67 -28.32 6.87
C ASP A 155 -0.57 -26.92 6.22
N GLY A 156 0.63 -26.33 6.23
CA GLY A 156 0.89 -25.01 5.66
C GLY A 156 0.30 -23.83 6.44
N PHE A 157 -0.25 -24.07 7.64
CA PHE A 157 -0.81 -23.00 8.45
C PHE A 157 0.26 -22.31 9.31
N LEU A 158 0.03 -21.02 9.59
CA LEU A 158 0.84 -20.26 10.52
C LEU A 158 0.57 -20.72 11.96
N LYS A 159 1.58 -21.24 12.66
CA LYS A 159 1.44 -21.77 14.04
C LYS A 159 2.32 -21.05 15.06
N ALA A 160 3.34 -20.35 14.63
CA ALA A 160 4.18 -19.50 15.48
C ALA A 160 4.78 -18.37 14.66
N GLY A 161 5.41 -17.39 15.32
CA GLY A 161 6.12 -16.34 14.62
C GLY A 161 6.83 -15.38 15.57
N ALA A 162 7.81 -14.67 15.03
CA ALA A 162 8.60 -13.70 15.77
C ALA A 162 8.35 -12.28 15.29
N ARG A 163 7.68 -11.46 16.08
CA ARG A 163 7.65 -10.02 15.86
C ARG A 163 8.96 -9.41 16.30
N PHE A 164 9.58 -8.59 15.47
CA PHE A 164 10.83 -7.93 15.82
C PHE A 164 10.79 -6.45 15.40
N TRP A 165 11.40 -5.59 16.21
CA TRP A 165 11.53 -4.17 15.88
C TRP A 165 12.74 -3.56 16.57
N GLN A 166 13.31 -2.54 15.92
CA GLN A 166 14.42 -1.76 16.42
C GLN A 166 14.20 -0.30 16.01
N ILE A 167 14.12 0.60 16.97
CA ILE A 167 13.83 2.02 16.70
C ILE A 167 14.99 2.69 15.98
N ASP A 168 16.21 2.34 16.37
CA ASP A 168 17.47 2.87 15.83
C ASP A 168 18.56 1.81 15.94
N SER A 169 19.57 1.86 15.08
CA SER A 169 20.71 0.92 15.08
C SER A 169 21.47 0.89 16.42
N ASN A 170 21.41 1.96 17.22
CA ASN A 170 22.02 2.07 18.54
C ASN A 170 21.10 1.63 19.68
N LYS A 171 19.85 1.30 19.39
CA LYS A 171 18.86 0.86 20.38
C LYS A 171 18.72 -0.65 20.37
N PRO A 172 18.20 -1.25 21.45
CA PRO A 172 18.01 -2.70 21.51
C PRO A 172 17.06 -3.21 20.41
N LEU A 173 17.41 -4.36 19.84
CA LEU A 173 16.48 -5.15 19.05
C LEU A 173 15.55 -5.87 20.03
N ARG A 174 14.25 -5.67 19.87
CA ARG A 174 13.22 -6.32 20.66
C ARG A 174 12.54 -7.38 19.80
N VAL A 175 12.29 -8.51 20.40
CA VAL A 175 11.65 -9.65 19.74
C VAL A 175 10.59 -10.23 20.65
N THR A 176 9.40 -10.43 20.11
CA THR A 176 8.33 -11.19 20.76
C THR A 176 8.10 -12.46 19.98
N MET A 177 8.49 -13.59 20.57
CA MET A 177 8.18 -14.91 20.01
C MET A 177 6.76 -15.29 20.43
N MET A 178 5.90 -15.51 19.45
CA MET A 178 4.49 -15.83 19.62
C MET A 178 4.25 -17.28 19.26
N GLU A 179 3.56 -18.00 20.13
CA GLU A 179 3.22 -19.43 20.02
C GLU A 179 1.74 -19.63 20.36
N LEU A 180 1.21 -20.82 20.15
CA LEU A 180 -0.19 -21.13 20.48
C LEU A 180 -0.50 -20.96 21.98
N ASP A 181 0.46 -21.32 22.83
CA ASP A 181 0.32 -21.36 24.30
C ASP A 181 0.85 -20.09 24.99
N GLY A 182 1.12 -19.01 24.24
CA GLY A 182 1.55 -17.74 24.80
C GLY A 182 2.67 -17.06 24.01
N TYR A 183 3.29 -16.06 24.62
CA TYR A 183 4.39 -15.32 24.02
C TYR A 183 5.51 -15.07 25.00
N THR A 184 6.74 -14.96 24.48
CA THR A 184 7.97 -14.68 25.25
C THR A 184 8.67 -13.44 24.66
N GLU A 185 9.12 -12.51 25.49
CA GLU A 185 9.85 -11.33 25.04
C GLU A 185 11.36 -11.51 25.21
N TYR A 186 12.10 -11.23 24.15
CA TYR A 186 13.55 -11.24 24.09
C TYR A 186 14.09 -9.86 23.78
N GLN A 187 15.31 -9.57 24.25
CA GLN A 187 16.01 -8.32 23.93
C GLN A 187 17.48 -8.63 23.60
N TYR A 188 17.99 -7.97 22.56
CA TYR A 188 19.38 -8.04 22.13
C TYR A 188 19.93 -6.62 22.11
N ASP A 189 20.99 -6.37 22.84
CA ASP A 189 21.65 -5.06 22.92
C ASP A 189 23.18 -5.20 22.89
N LYS A 190 23.89 -4.07 23.06
CA LYS A 190 25.36 -4.05 23.02
C LYS A 190 25.99 -4.79 24.18
N ASP A 191 25.35 -4.75 25.35
CA ASP A 191 25.85 -5.38 26.58
C ASP A 191 25.51 -6.89 26.59
N HIS A 192 24.43 -7.26 25.90
CA HIS A 192 23.97 -8.64 25.76
C HIS A 192 23.79 -8.97 24.26
N PRO A 193 24.88 -9.19 23.51
CA PRO A 193 24.81 -9.47 22.07
C PRO A 193 24.16 -10.81 21.76
N ASP A 194 24.21 -11.77 22.69
CA ASP A 194 23.54 -13.07 22.57
C ASP A 194 22.07 -13.03 23.00
N GLY A 195 21.63 -11.89 23.55
CA GLY A 195 20.27 -11.66 24.00
C GLY A 195 20.04 -12.09 25.45
N PHE A 196 18.87 -11.75 25.94
CA PHE A 196 18.32 -12.24 27.22
C PHE A 196 16.79 -12.28 27.15
N VAL A 197 16.19 -13.10 27.99
CA VAL A 197 14.74 -13.14 28.18
C VAL A 197 14.34 -11.91 29.01
N LYS A 198 13.68 -10.95 28.36
CA LYS A 198 13.17 -9.76 29.03
C LYS A 198 11.93 -10.08 29.85
N GLN A 199 11.11 -10.99 29.34
CA GLN A 199 9.91 -11.44 29.97
C GLN A 199 9.65 -12.89 29.63
N GLU A 200 9.47 -13.72 30.65
CA GLU A 200 9.10 -15.13 30.53
C GLU A 200 7.74 -15.30 29.85
N LYS A 201 7.48 -16.52 29.40
CA LYS A 201 6.27 -16.87 28.67
C LYS A 201 5.00 -16.47 29.42
N ARG A 202 4.12 -15.75 28.73
CA ARG A 202 2.82 -15.31 29.23
C ARG A 202 1.70 -15.75 28.29
N ALA A 203 0.56 -16.03 28.87
CA ALA A 203 -0.67 -16.23 28.13
C ALA A 203 -1.17 -14.91 27.51
N TYR A 204 -1.91 -15.00 26.42
CA TYR A 204 -2.46 -13.84 25.72
C TYR A 204 -3.56 -13.11 26.48
N ILE A 205 -4.35 -13.84 27.26
CA ILE A 205 -5.50 -13.33 28.00
C ILE A 205 -5.23 -13.47 29.50
N THR A 206 -5.34 -12.35 30.20
CA THR A 206 -5.31 -12.33 31.67
C THR A 206 -6.65 -11.82 32.15
N VAL A 207 -7.44 -12.68 32.77
CA VAL A 207 -8.73 -12.33 33.39
C VAL A 207 -8.48 -12.16 34.88
N LYS A 208 -8.72 -10.96 35.41
CA LYS A 208 -8.66 -10.70 36.84
C LYS A 208 -10.09 -10.71 37.39
N TYR A 209 -10.34 -11.49 38.40
CA TYR A 209 -11.58 -11.48 39.16
C TYR A 209 -11.31 -11.53 40.65
N VAL A 210 -12.23 -10.96 41.42
CA VAL A 210 -12.16 -11.03 42.88
C VAL A 210 -12.83 -12.34 43.31
N SER A 211 -12.10 -13.19 44.01
CA SER A 211 -12.68 -14.43 44.57
C SER A 211 -13.70 -14.08 45.65
N GLU A 212 -14.94 -14.55 45.50
CA GLU A 212 -15.99 -14.33 46.50
C GLU A 212 -15.65 -15.02 47.85
N GLU A 213 -14.81 -16.08 47.85
CA GLU A 213 -14.42 -16.81 49.05
C GLU A 213 -13.23 -16.18 49.77
N LEU A 214 -12.28 -15.58 49.05
CA LEU A 214 -11.01 -15.10 49.63
C LEU A 214 -10.90 -13.57 49.66
N GLY A 215 -11.76 -12.84 48.91
CA GLY A 215 -11.68 -11.39 48.78
C GLY A 215 -10.40 -10.91 48.09
N GLU A 216 -9.62 -11.80 47.50
CA GLU A 216 -8.37 -11.52 46.83
C GLU A 216 -8.56 -11.45 45.30
N GLU A 217 -7.78 -10.61 44.61
CA GLU A 217 -7.70 -10.60 43.14
C GLU A 217 -6.96 -11.85 42.67
N ILE A 218 -7.69 -12.72 41.96
CA ILE A 218 -7.09 -13.91 41.31
C ILE A 218 -7.00 -13.63 39.82
N GLY A 219 -5.83 -13.91 39.24
CA GLY A 219 -5.61 -13.86 37.80
C GLY A 219 -5.74 -15.24 37.16
N GLU A 220 -6.67 -15.38 36.25
CA GLU A 220 -6.75 -16.57 35.39
C GLU A 220 -6.05 -16.26 34.07
N PHE A 221 -5.17 -17.15 33.61
CA PHE A 221 -4.40 -17.03 32.37
C PHE A 221 -4.97 -17.99 31.34
N ARG A 222 -5.39 -17.43 30.19
CA ARG A 222 -5.98 -18.23 29.09
C ARG A 222 -5.30 -17.88 27.77
N ASN A 223 -5.31 -18.84 26.87
CA ASN A 223 -4.86 -18.66 25.49
C ASN A 223 -6.05 -18.84 24.54
N TYR A 224 -5.87 -18.38 23.30
CA TYR A 224 -6.86 -18.59 22.24
C TYR A 224 -6.87 -20.05 21.80
N PRO A 225 -8.01 -20.56 21.28
CA PRO A 225 -8.10 -21.94 20.80
C PRO A 225 -7.26 -22.19 19.53
N THR A 226 -6.93 -21.10 18.82
CA THR A 226 -6.09 -21.12 17.62
C THR A 226 -5.02 -20.05 17.74
N PHE A 227 -3.94 -20.16 16.95
CA PHE A 227 -2.88 -19.15 16.95
C PHE A 227 -3.44 -17.76 16.63
N PRO A 228 -3.22 -16.75 17.49
CA PRO A 228 -3.92 -15.46 17.38
C PRO A 228 -3.34 -14.50 16.33
N VAL A 229 -2.33 -14.93 15.57
CA VAL A 229 -1.80 -14.16 14.44
C VAL A 229 -2.30 -14.79 13.14
N VAL A 230 -2.96 -13.97 12.32
CA VAL A 230 -3.59 -14.39 11.07
C VAL A 230 -2.88 -13.71 9.91
N PRO A 231 -2.42 -14.47 8.89
CA PRO A 231 -1.86 -13.87 7.69
C PRO A 231 -2.96 -13.24 6.81
N CYS A 232 -2.62 -12.12 6.18
CA CYS A 232 -3.43 -11.38 5.22
C CYS A 232 -2.66 -11.24 3.91
N TRP A 233 -3.26 -11.62 2.80
CA TRP A 233 -2.70 -11.49 1.46
C TRP A 233 -3.56 -10.56 0.61
N ALA A 234 -2.99 -10.04 -0.46
CA ALA A 234 -3.72 -9.22 -1.43
C ALA A 234 -4.04 -9.98 -2.72
N ASN A 235 -3.37 -11.11 -2.94
CA ASN A 235 -3.52 -11.96 -4.11
C ASN A 235 -3.13 -13.41 -3.79
N GLU A 236 -3.58 -14.34 -4.63
CA GLU A 236 -3.31 -15.79 -4.50
C GLU A 236 -1.81 -16.14 -4.54
N PHE A 237 -0.99 -15.32 -5.21
CA PHE A 237 0.46 -15.53 -5.32
C PHE A 237 1.22 -15.15 -4.06
N LYS A 238 0.58 -14.47 -3.10
CA LYS A 238 1.16 -13.98 -1.83
C LYS A 238 2.41 -13.12 -2.07
N LYS A 239 2.34 -12.26 -3.09
CA LYS A 239 3.43 -11.39 -3.54
C LYS A 239 2.99 -9.93 -3.59
N SER A 240 3.99 -9.04 -3.50
CA SER A 240 3.76 -7.60 -3.67
C SER A 240 3.20 -7.28 -5.06
N GLU A 241 2.22 -6.38 -5.10
CA GLU A 241 1.65 -5.81 -6.33
C GLU A 241 2.66 -4.94 -7.11
N LEU A 242 3.82 -4.64 -6.53
CA LEU A 242 4.92 -3.98 -7.23
C LEU A 242 5.57 -4.88 -8.29
N LEU A 243 5.64 -6.20 -8.04
CA LEU A 243 6.45 -7.10 -8.86
C LEU A 243 6.10 -7.08 -10.35
N PRO A 244 4.82 -7.16 -10.77
CA PRO A 244 4.46 -7.17 -12.18
C PRO A 244 4.75 -5.83 -12.88
N ILE A 245 4.74 -4.71 -12.17
CA ILE A 245 4.87 -3.37 -12.75
C ILE A 245 6.22 -2.70 -12.51
N ARG A 246 7.08 -3.29 -11.67
CA ARG A 246 8.36 -2.70 -11.27
C ARG A 246 9.25 -2.30 -12.44
N SER A 247 9.43 -3.20 -13.40
CA SER A 247 10.27 -2.94 -14.56
C SER A 247 9.76 -1.79 -15.42
N THR A 248 8.44 -1.66 -15.53
CA THR A 248 7.79 -0.57 -16.28
C THR A 248 7.92 0.76 -15.53
N ILE A 249 7.78 0.77 -14.19
CA ILE A 249 8.06 1.95 -13.35
C ILE A 249 9.53 2.38 -13.49
N ASP A 250 10.48 1.44 -13.43
CA ASP A 250 11.90 1.74 -13.56
C ASP A 250 12.23 2.34 -14.93
N ALA A 251 11.63 1.82 -16.01
CA ALA A 251 11.79 2.34 -17.35
C ALA A 251 11.18 3.74 -17.48
N PHE A 252 9.97 3.97 -16.97
CA PHE A 252 9.30 5.26 -16.98
C PHE A 252 10.12 6.32 -16.25
N ASP A 253 10.54 6.03 -15.02
CA ASP A 253 11.34 6.95 -14.21
C ASP A 253 12.71 7.24 -14.83
N LEU A 254 13.37 6.22 -15.41
CA LEU A 254 14.67 6.40 -16.08
C LEU A 254 14.55 7.32 -17.29
N ILE A 255 13.51 7.16 -18.12
CA ILE A 255 13.29 8.01 -19.29
C ILE A 255 12.91 9.42 -18.86
N SER A 256 12.06 9.57 -17.85
CA SER A 256 11.71 10.86 -17.26
C SER A 256 12.94 11.60 -16.72
N CYS A 257 13.83 10.89 -16.00
CA CYS A 257 15.12 11.46 -15.55
C CYS A 257 16.00 11.87 -16.72
N LYS A 258 16.11 11.03 -17.76
CA LYS A 258 16.90 11.36 -18.96
C LYS A 258 16.33 12.57 -19.69
N PHE A 259 15.01 12.65 -19.81
CA PHE A 259 14.35 13.78 -20.44
C PHE A 259 14.63 15.08 -19.69
N ALA A 260 14.45 15.10 -18.37
CA ALA A 260 14.78 16.25 -17.53
C ALA A 260 16.26 16.63 -17.59
N ASN A 261 17.17 15.64 -17.62
CA ASN A 261 18.59 15.86 -17.77
C ASN A 261 18.91 16.48 -19.13
N ASN A 262 18.34 15.94 -20.22
CA ASN A 262 18.57 16.46 -21.57
C ASN A 262 18.07 17.90 -21.72
N VAL A 263 16.90 18.23 -21.13
CA VAL A 263 16.39 19.61 -21.12
C VAL A 263 17.35 20.54 -20.35
N SER A 264 17.87 20.10 -19.22
CA SER A 264 18.83 20.86 -18.41
C SER A 264 20.16 21.01 -19.14
N ASP A 265 20.65 19.97 -19.79
CA ASP A 265 21.90 19.96 -20.53
C ASP A 265 21.78 20.72 -21.87
N ALA A 266 20.61 20.72 -22.52
CA ALA A 266 20.33 21.50 -23.74
C ALA A 266 20.36 23.03 -23.51
N ALA A 267 20.16 23.46 -22.28
CA ALA A 267 20.36 24.85 -21.87
C ALA A 267 21.85 25.25 -21.87
N LEU A 268 22.77 24.29 -21.95
CA LEU A 268 24.21 24.52 -22.08
C LEU A 268 24.53 24.80 -23.53
N ILE A 269 25.09 25.98 -23.81
CA ILE A 269 25.58 26.34 -25.12
C ILE A 269 27.01 25.81 -25.29
N TYR A 270 27.23 24.97 -26.30
CA TYR A 270 28.56 24.52 -26.69
C TYR A 270 29.13 25.45 -27.74
N TRP A 271 30.36 25.93 -27.48
CA TRP A 271 31.02 26.86 -28.38
C TRP A 271 32.07 26.11 -29.18
N THR A 272 31.96 26.15 -30.49
CA THR A 272 33.04 25.72 -31.40
C THR A 272 33.83 26.92 -31.79
N ILE A 273 35.13 26.92 -31.47
CA ILE A 273 36.09 27.94 -31.81
C ILE A 273 37.00 27.38 -32.91
N THR A 274 36.91 27.94 -34.10
CA THR A 274 37.78 27.57 -35.23
C THR A 274 38.96 28.50 -35.28
N ASN A 275 40.15 27.98 -35.64
CA ASN A 275 41.42 28.72 -35.71
C ASN A 275 41.84 29.36 -34.37
N ALA A 276 41.63 28.64 -33.26
CA ALA A 276 41.98 29.10 -31.92
C ALA A 276 43.51 29.26 -31.68
N GLY A 277 44.30 29.40 -32.70
CA GLY A 277 45.73 29.36 -32.73
C GLY A 277 46.43 29.86 -31.48
N GLY A 278 46.88 28.92 -30.62
CA GLY A 278 47.64 29.24 -29.44
C GLY A 278 46.89 29.49 -28.14
N MET A 279 45.56 29.32 -28.10
CA MET A 279 44.83 29.33 -26.83
C MET A 279 45.23 28.14 -25.97
N ASP A 280 45.75 28.44 -24.80
CA ASP A 280 45.97 27.46 -23.74
C ASP A 280 44.68 27.29 -22.89
N ASP A 281 44.68 26.32 -22.00
CA ASP A 281 43.52 26.01 -21.14
C ASP A 281 43.08 27.22 -20.30
N ALA A 282 44.02 28.09 -19.90
CA ALA A 282 43.73 29.28 -19.09
C ALA A 282 43.03 30.36 -19.93
N SER A 283 43.51 30.62 -21.15
CA SER A 283 42.89 31.55 -22.11
C SER A 283 41.51 31.08 -22.54
N LEU A 284 41.32 29.78 -22.71
CA LEU A 284 40.00 29.19 -23.00
C LEU A 284 39.03 29.37 -21.83
N ALA A 285 39.50 29.15 -20.59
CA ALA A 285 38.66 29.35 -19.39
C ALA A 285 38.24 30.80 -19.23
N GLU A 286 39.14 31.75 -19.44
CA GLU A 286 38.84 33.19 -19.42
C GLU A 286 37.83 33.61 -20.52
N PHE A 287 38.01 33.06 -21.72
CA PHE A 287 37.09 33.27 -22.84
C PHE A 287 35.67 32.76 -22.48
N LEU A 288 35.55 31.52 -21.95
CA LEU A 288 34.28 30.93 -21.55
C LEU A 288 33.62 31.70 -20.38
N ASP A 289 34.41 32.26 -19.46
CA ASP A 289 33.93 33.07 -18.36
C ASP A 289 33.37 34.43 -18.86
N LYS A 290 34.05 35.06 -19.82
CA LYS A 290 33.58 36.26 -20.52
C LYS A 290 32.28 35.96 -21.27
N MET A 291 32.20 34.88 -22.01
CA MET A 291 30.99 34.45 -22.73
C MET A 291 29.80 34.22 -21.80
N ARG A 292 30.03 33.62 -20.65
CA ARG A 292 28.96 33.40 -19.63
C ARG A 292 28.48 34.71 -18.98
N LYS A 293 29.41 35.65 -18.71
CA LYS A 293 29.08 36.90 -18.00
C LYS A 293 28.54 37.98 -18.91
N LEU A 294 29.11 38.10 -20.11
CA LEU A 294 28.84 39.24 -21.02
C LEU A 294 27.93 38.85 -22.21
N HIS A 295 27.70 37.54 -22.40
CA HIS A 295 27.02 36.97 -23.57
C HIS A 295 27.59 37.47 -24.93
N ALA A 296 28.84 37.91 -24.91
CA ALA A 296 29.57 38.39 -26.08
C ALA A 296 31.07 38.18 -25.89
N ALA A 297 31.77 37.85 -26.96
CA ALA A 297 33.25 37.82 -27.01
C ALA A 297 33.73 38.48 -28.27
N ASN A 298 34.88 39.19 -28.18
CA ASN A 298 35.58 39.71 -29.33
C ASN A 298 36.46 38.58 -29.90
N VAL A 299 36.43 38.43 -31.21
CA VAL A 299 37.15 37.37 -31.93
C VAL A 299 38.12 38.09 -32.89
N ASP A 300 39.43 37.80 -32.77
CA ASP A 300 40.46 38.44 -33.59
C ASP A 300 40.71 37.60 -34.86
N GLY A 301 40.84 38.32 -36.02
CA GLY A 301 41.29 37.73 -37.29
C GLY A 301 40.33 36.70 -37.89
N ASP A 302 40.86 35.61 -38.41
CA ASP A 302 40.12 34.52 -39.07
C ASP A 302 39.47 33.52 -38.10
N GLN A 303 39.37 33.87 -36.83
CA GLN A 303 38.69 33.04 -35.85
C GLN A 303 37.18 33.16 -36.01
N SER A 304 36.50 32.02 -35.90
CA SER A 304 35.02 32.03 -35.84
C SER A 304 34.53 31.26 -34.59
N VAL A 305 33.49 31.79 -33.98
CA VAL A 305 32.84 31.17 -32.82
C VAL A 305 31.41 30.83 -33.22
N GLN A 306 31.08 29.57 -33.12
CA GLN A 306 29.74 29.10 -33.43
C GLN A 306 29.10 28.53 -32.16
N ALA A 307 27.90 29.00 -31.81
CA ALA A 307 27.09 28.47 -30.77
C ALA A 307 26.35 27.21 -31.27
N ASN A 308 26.48 26.14 -30.59
CA ASN A 308 25.75 24.91 -30.88
C ASN A 308 24.86 24.57 -29.68
N SER A 309 23.59 24.29 -29.93
CA SER A 309 22.67 23.73 -28.95
C SER A 309 22.40 22.26 -29.29
N VAL A 310 22.19 21.44 -28.26
CA VAL A 310 21.78 20.05 -28.44
C VAL A 310 20.28 20.04 -28.65
N ASP A 311 19.85 19.46 -29.77
CA ASP A 311 18.42 19.26 -30.01
C ASP A 311 17.92 18.07 -29.19
N VAL A 312 16.88 18.27 -28.39
CA VAL A 312 16.29 17.22 -27.55
C VAL A 312 15.11 16.59 -28.30
N PRO A 313 15.09 15.25 -28.50
CA PRO A 313 14.01 14.59 -29.22
C PRO A 313 12.73 14.52 -28.37
N HIS A 314 12.06 15.67 -28.15
CA HIS A 314 10.90 15.81 -27.27
C HIS A 314 9.77 14.86 -27.65
N GLU A 315 9.32 14.87 -28.91
CA GLU A 315 8.17 14.08 -29.38
C GLU A 315 8.36 12.57 -29.17
N SER A 316 9.58 12.05 -29.43
CA SER A 316 9.88 10.65 -29.22
C SER A 316 9.87 10.26 -27.75
N MET A 317 10.38 11.12 -26.87
CA MET A 317 10.39 10.86 -25.43
C MET A 317 8.99 10.93 -24.82
N GLU A 318 8.18 11.90 -25.20
CA GLU A 318 6.77 12.00 -24.79
C GLU A 318 5.97 10.77 -25.25
N THR A 319 6.10 10.36 -26.51
CA THR A 319 5.42 9.16 -27.04
C THR A 319 5.77 7.90 -26.25
N ILE A 320 7.04 7.74 -25.85
CA ILE A 320 7.47 6.59 -25.05
C ILE A 320 6.90 6.67 -23.63
N LEU A 321 6.92 7.85 -23.00
CA LEU A 321 6.36 8.04 -21.65
C LEU A 321 4.86 7.75 -21.63
N ASP A 322 4.09 8.26 -22.60
CA ASP A 322 2.66 7.98 -22.75
C ASP A 322 2.38 6.49 -22.91
N ARG A 323 3.21 5.80 -23.72
CA ARG A 323 3.09 4.35 -23.90
C ARG A 323 3.35 3.58 -22.59
N LEU A 324 4.40 3.96 -21.86
CA LEU A 324 4.74 3.32 -20.58
C LEU A 324 3.69 3.62 -19.52
N GLU A 325 3.13 4.82 -19.48
CA GLU A 325 2.04 5.16 -18.55
C GLU A 325 0.80 4.31 -18.83
N LYS A 326 0.36 4.21 -20.08
CA LYS A 326 -0.73 3.32 -20.48
C LYS A 326 -0.46 1.86 -20.13
N GLN A 327 0.79 1.42 -20.27
CA GLN A 327 1.19 0.05 -19.88
C GLN A 327 1.11 -0.15 -18.36
N LEU A 328 1.51 0.85 -17.56
CA LEU A 328 1.39 0.80 -16.09
C LEU A 328 -0.06 0.60 -15.64
N TYR A 329 -1.01 1.35 -16.22
CA TYR A 329 -2.43 1.18 -15.90
C TYR A 329 -2.94 -0.21 -16.29
N LYS A 330 -2.56 -0.73 -17.45
CA LYS A 330 -2.94 -2.08 -17.90
C LYS A 330 -2.37 -3.18 -17.01
N ASP A 331 -1.06 -3.15 -16.75
CA ASP A 331 -0.38 -4.21 -15.99
C ASP A 331 -0.77 -4.21 -14.51
N SER A 332 -1.14 -3.05 -13.96
CA SER A 332 -1.61 -2.93 -12.58
C SER A 332 -3.11 -3.16 -12.42
N MET A 333 -3.85 -3.25 -13.53
CA MET A 333 -5.33 -3.27 -13.56
C MET A 333 -5.93 -2.07 -12.79
N ALA A 334 -5.23 -0.92 -12.80
CA ALA A 334 -5.68 0.29 -12.14
C ALA A 334 -6.56 1.13 -13.08
N LEU A 335 -7.51 1.85 -12.50
CA LEU A 335 -8.37 2.77 -13.24
C LEU A 335 -7.58 4.01 -13.64
N ASP A 336 -7.56 4.30 -14.94
CA ASP A 336 -7.07 5.56 -15.49
C ASP A 336 -8.20 6.60 -15.47
N VAL A 337 -8.16 7.49 -14.47
CA VAL A 337 -9.19 8.51 -14.27
C VAL A 337 -9.17 9.56 -15.39
N ASP A 338 -8.02 9.81 -16.00
CA ASP A 338 -7.88 10.81 -17.05
C ASP A 338 -8.61 10.38 -18.33
N GLN A 339 -8.70 9.08 -18.60
CA GLN A 339 -9.53 8.55 -19.70
C GLN A 339 -11.03 8.82 -19.50
N ILE A 340 -11.50 8.83 -18.25
CA ILE A 340 -12.90 9.11 -17.92
C ILE A 340 -13.15 10.63 -17.91
N ALA A 341 -12.22 11.43 -17.44
CA ALA A 341 -12.37 12.87 -17.30
C ALA A 341 -12.34 13.65 -18.64
N SER A 342 -11.83 13.05 -19.72
CA SER A 342 -11.53 13.73 -20.98
C SER A 342 -12.74 13.96 -21.92
N GLY A 343 -13.97 13.55 -21.55
CA GLY A 343 -15.13 13.71 -22.42
C GLY A 343 -16.50 13.48 -21.76
N ALA A 344 -17.57 13.65 -22.53
CA ALA A 344 -18.93 13.25 -22.13
C ALA A 344 -19.01 11.72 -22.13
N VAL A 345 -18.62 11.07 -21.03
CA VAL A 345 -18.54 9.61 -20.89
C VAL A 345 -19.89 9.07 -20.46
N THR A 346 -20.39 8.08 -21.18
CA THR A 346 -21.63 7.37 -20.82
C THR A 346 -21.41 6.44 -19.62
N ALA A 347 -22.49 6.08 -18.90
CA ALA A 347 -22.42 5.12 -17.79
C ALA A 347 -21.77 3.80 -18.21
N THR A 348 -22.08 3.29 -19.41
CA THR A 348 -21.48 2.05 -19.97
C THR A 348 -19.96 2.18 -20.18
N GLN A 349 -19.49 3.34 -20.59
CA GLN A 349 -18.04 3.56 -20.75
C GLN A 349 -17.34 3.65 -19.39
N ILE A 350 -17.98 4.24 -18.39
CA ILE A 350 -17.48 4.25 -17.01
C ILE A 350 -17.40 2.80 -16.48
N GLU A 351 -18.46 2.02 -16.62
CA GLU A 351 -18.48 0.60 -16.23
C GLU A 351 -17.36 -0.20 -16.90
N ALA A 352 -17.21 -0.06 -18.22
CA ALA A 352 -16.15 -0.73 -18.98
C ALA A 352 -14.73 -0.30 -18.54
N ALA A 353 -14.55 0.96 -18.13
CA ALA A 353 -13.26 1.43 -17.62
C ALA A 353 -12.93 0.86 -16.22
N TYR A 354 -13.95 0.56 -15.41
CA TYR A 354 -13.79 -0.07 -14.09
C TYR A 354 -13.57 -1.59 -14.16
N GLU A 355 -13.91 -2.26 -15.27
CA GLU A 355 -13.89 -3.72 -15.36
C GLU A 355 -12.56 -4.35 -14.96
N PRO A 356 -11.38 -3.90 -15.47
CA PRO A 356 -10.11 -4.49 -15.03
C PRO A 356 -9.85 -4.31 -13.53
N LEU A 357 -10.22 -3.16 -12.98
CA LEU A 357 -10.09 -2.92 -11.54
C LEU A 357 -11.03 -3.83 -10.74
N ASN A 358 -12.27 -4.04 -11.20
CA ASN A 358 -13.24 -4.91 -10.55
C ASN A 358 -12.76 -6.36 -10.53
N GLU A 359 -12.22 -6.90 -11.64
CA GLU A 359 -11.63 -8.23 -11.68
C GLU A 359 -10.49 -8.39 -10.66
N LYS A 360 -9.61 -7.40 -10.56
CA LYS A 360 -8.56 -7.37 -9.54
C LYS A 360 -9.16 -7.35 -8.13
N LEU A 361 -10.19 -6.54 -7.90
CA LEU A 361 -10.82 -6.39 -6.60
C LEU A 361 -11.60 -7.64 -6.18
N ASP A 362 -12.12 -8.45 -7.10
CA ASP A 362 -12.76 -9.72 -6.76
C ASP A 362 -11.79 -10.69 -6.09
N GLY A 363 -10.58 -10.82 -6.64
CA GLY A 363 -9.53 -11.62 -6.02
C GLY A 363 -9.07 -11.04 -4.68
N TYR A 364 -8.91 -9.72 -4.61
CA TYR A 364 -8.52 -9.04 -3.38
C TYR A 364 -9.58 -9.14 -2.27
N GLU A 365 -10.87 -9.02 -2.62
CA GLU A 365 -12.01 -9.18 -1.71
C GLU A 365 -12.05 -10.59 -1.10
N ALA A 366 -11.78 -11.62 -1.91
CA ALA A 366 -11.72 -13.00 -1.45
C ALA A 366 -10.63 -13.19 -0.37
N GLU A 367 -9.43 -12.67 -0.60
CA GLU A 367 -8.31 -12.76 0.35
C GLU A 367 -8.58 -11.98 1.65
N ILE A 368 -9.15 -10.78 1.56
CA ILE A 368 -9.54 -9.98 2.73
C ILE A 368 -10.66 -10.69 3.52
N THR A 369 -11.61 -11.30 2.83
CA THR A 369 -12.71 -12.06 3.46
C THR A 369 -12.17 -13.28 4.22
N ASP A 370 -11.25 -14.03 3.63
CA ASP A 370 -10.60 -15.16 4.30
C ASP A 370 -9.81 -14.70 5.54
N PHE A 371 -9.07 -13.59 5.44
CA PHE A 371 -8.40 -12.97 6.58
C PHE A 371 -9.38 -12.63 7.71
N ILE A 372 -10.53 -12.05 7.39
CA ILE A 372 -11.57 -11.68 8.37
C ILE A 372 -12.19 -12.92 9.01
N TYR A 373 -12.54 -13.95 8.23
CA TYR A 373 -13.07 -15.20 8.79
C TYR A 373 -12.09 -15.90 9.74
N ARG A 374 -10.81 -15.86 9.43
CA ARG A 374 -9.78 -16.40 10.34
C ARG A 374 -9.68 -15.58 11.63
N LEU A 375 -9.80 -14.25 11.58
CA LEU A 375 -9.85 -13.41 12.78
C LEU A 375 -11.11 -13.68 13.62
N LEU A 376 -12.28 -13.83 13.00
CA LEU A 376 -13.53 -14.20 13.67
C LEU A 376 -13.42 -15.56 14.35
N LYS A 377 -12.76 -16.52 13.71
CA LYS A 377 -12.49 -17.85 14.31
C LYS A 377 -11.61 -17.73 15.56
N VAL A 378 -10.57 -16.88 15.57
CA VAL A 378 -9.77 -16.62 16.78
C VAL A 378 -10.62 -15.96 17.87
N ALA A 379 -11.50 -15.03 17.49
CA ALA A 379 -12.42 -14.34 18.42
C ALA A 379 -13.53 -15.25 18.94
N GLY A 380 -13.76 -16.41 18.31
CA GLY A 380 -14.84 -17.34 18.67
C GLY A 380 -16.23 -16.86 18.27
N VAL A 381 -16.34 -16.08 17.18
CA VAL A 381 -17.58 -15.45 16.69
C VAL A 381 -17.79 -15.85 15.23
N GLU A 382 -19.05 -16.04 14.85
CA GLU A 382 -19.48 -16.27 13.48
C GLU A 382 -20.26 -15.05 12.97
N ASP A 383 -19.77 -14.41 11.91
CA ASP A 383 -20.48 -13.33 11.21
C ASP A 383 -19.99 -13.28 9.75
N LYS A 384 -20.75 -12.61 8.89
CA LYS A 384 -20.43 -12.48 7.46
C LYS A 384 -20.13 -11.02 7.11
N PRO A 385 -18.90 -10.71 6.65
CA PRO A 385 -18.59 -9.39 6.13
C PRO A 385 -19.17 -9.20 4.73
N THR A 386 -19.65 -7.99 4.45
CA THR A 386 -20.06 -7.54 3.12
C THR A 386 -19.44 -6.20 2.81
N TYR A 387 -19.15 -5.96 1.53
CA TYR A 387 -18.44 -4.77 1.08
C TYR A 387 -19.32 -3.96 0.11
N THR A 388 -19.26 -2.64 0.22
CA THR A 388 -19.86 -1.74 -0.75
C THR A 388 -18.76 -0.98 -1.46
N ARG A 389 -18.47 -1.34 -2.72
CA ARG A 389 -17.39 -0.70 -3.50
C ARG A 389 -17.70 0.75 -3.78
N SER A 390 -16.71 1.63 -3.58
CA SER A 390 -16.82 3.06 -3.90
C SER A 390 -16.52 3.28 -5.38
N ILE A 391 -17.54 3.27 -6.22
CA ILE A 391 -17.43 3.46 -7.68
C ILE A 391 -17.99 4.84 -8.03
N MET A 392 -17.30 5.56 -8.94
CA MET A 392 -17.86 6.77 -9.54
C MET A 392 -19.05 6.38 -10.43
N VAL A 393 -20.22 6.84 -10.08
CA VAL A 393 -21.45 6.65 -10.88
C VAL A 393 -21.89 7.97 -11.48
N ASN A 394 -22.43 7.93 -12.69
CA ASN A 394 -23.17 9.05 -13.22
C ASN A 394 -24.52 9.13 -12.46
N GLN A 395 -24.53 9.91 -11.38
CA GLN A 395 -25.68 10.02 -10.48
C GLN A 395 -26.97 10.32 -11.22
N THR A 396 -26.93 11.23 -12.19
CA THR A 396 -28.11 11.65 -12.97
C THR A 396 -28.66 10.49 -13.80
N GLU A 397 -27.78 9.73 -14.46
CA GLU A 397 -28.18 8.61 -15.31
C GLU A 397 -28.70 7.43 -14.48
N THR A 398 -28.04 7.15 -13.34
CA THR A 398 -28.48 6.11 -12.40
C THR A 398 -29.83 6.45 -11.77
N ILE A 399 -30.05 7.70 -11.34
CA ILE A 399 -31.34 8.16 -10.82
C ILE A 399 -32.41 8.04 -11.90
N ASN A 400 -32.11 8.45 -13.13
CA ASN A 400 -33.08 8.33 -14.24
C ASN A 400 -33.41 6.86 -14.54
N ALA A 401 -32.43 5.94 -14.50
CA ALA A 401 -32.67 4.51 -14.69
C ALA A 401 -33.58 3.93 -13.59
N VAL A 402 -33.35 4.29 -12.33
CA VAL A 402 -34.21 3.91 -11.20
C VAL A 402 -35.62 4.48 -11.37
N MET A 403 -35.74 5.77 -11.73
CA MET A 403 -37.06 6.42 -11.97
C MET A 403 -37.80 5.80 -13.14
N ASN A 404 -37.12 5.43 -14.23
CA ASN A 404 -37.72 4.74 -15.38
C ASN A 404 -38.22 3.32 -15.03
N SER A 405 -37.65 2.70 -14.00
CA SER A 405 -38.05 1.39 -13.49
C SER A 405 -39.23 1.45 -12.50
N ALA A 406 -39.82 2.63 -12.26
CA ALA A 406 -40.89 2.87 -11.29
C ALA A 406 -42.16 2.04 -11.54
N MET A 407 -42.36 1.51 -12.75
CA MET A 407 -43.50 0.63 -13.06
C MET A 407 -43.33 -0.80 -12.51
N VAL A 408 -42.11 -1.21 -12.16
CA VAL A 408 -41.79 -2.57 -11.76
C VAL A 408 -41.22 -2.65 -10.35
N LEU A 409 -40.57 -1.58 -9.88
CA LEU A 409 -39.93 -1.53 -8.57
C LEU A 409 -40.85 -0.85 -7.55
N ASP A 410 -40.76 -1.35 -6.30
CA ASP A 410 -41.41 -0.75 -5.15
C ASP A 410 -40.86 0.65 -4.85
N GLU A 411 -41.73 1.58 -4.42
CA GLU A 411 -41.36 2.97 -4.16
C GLU A 411 -40.36 3.11 -3.00
N ASP A 412 -40.41 2.24 -2.00
CA ASP A 412 -39.49 2.28 -0.85
C ASP A 412 -38.12 1.81 -1.29
N TYR A 413 -38.03 0.77 -2.12
CA TYR A 413 -36.79 0.32 -2.74
C TYR A 413 -36.15 1.39 -3.64
N MET A 414 -36.96 2.09 -4.44
CA MET A 414 -36.48 3.20 -5.27
C MET A 414 -35.94 4.34 -4.41
N THR A 415 -36.63 4.69 -3.33
CA THR A 415 -36.19 5.72 -2.38
C THR A 415 -34.85 5.34 -1.76
N GLU A 416 -34.70 4.11 -1.31
CA GLU A 416 -33.43 3.61 -0.78
C GLU A 416 -32.28 3.69 -1.81
N LYS A 417 -32.51 3.26 -3.05
CA LYS A 417 -31.53 3.32 -4.12
C LYS A 417 -31.14 4.74 -4.48
N ILE A 418 -32.09 5.64 -4.64
CA ILE A 418 -31.82 7.04 -4.96
C ILE A 418 -31.05 7.72 -3.82
N MET A 419 -31.46 7.51 -2.58
CA MET A 419 -30.76 8.05 -1.40
C MET A 419 -29.34 7.52 -1.27
N THR A 420 -29.12 6.24 -1.59
CA THR A 420 -27.78 5.63 -1.61
C THR A 420 -26.90 6.27 -2.67
N VAL A 421 -27.42 6.53 -3.87
CA VAL A 421 -26.70 7.19 -4.97
C VAL A 421 -26.36 8.65 -4.62
N LEU A 422 -27.25 9.32 -3.87
CA LEU A 422 -27.04 10.70 -3.41
C LEU A 422 -26.09 10.79 -2.19
N GLY A 423 -25.71 9.66 -1.59
CA GLY A 423 -24.82 9.60 -0.43
C GLY A 423 -25.52 9.79 0.93
N ASP A 424 -26.86 9.77 0.95
CA ASP A 424 -27.68 9.98 2.14
C ASP A 424 -28.27 8.66 2.69
N LYS A 425 -27.52 7.54 2.57
CA LYS A 425 -27.96 6.19 2.99
C LYS A 425 -28.39 6.12 4.45
N ASP A 426 -27.73 6.87 5.32
CA ASP A 426 -28.02 6.98 6.75
C ASP A 426 -29.36 7.64 7.06
N LYS A 427 -29.93 8.38 6.10
CA LYS A 427 -31.24 9.06 6.25
C LYS A 427 -32.38 8.30 5.61
N VAL A 428 -32.15 7.14 5.01
CA VAL A 428 -33.19 6.35 4.31
C VAL A 428 -34.36 6.03 5.24
N GLN A 429 -34.08 5.52 6.45
CA GLN A 429 -35.11 5.14 7.40
C GLN A 429 -35.96 6.35 7.82
N ASP A 430 -35.35 7.49 8.09
CA ASP A 430 -36.05 8.74 8.44
C ASP A 430 -37.02 9.19 7.32
N VAL A 431 -36.61 9.01 6.06
CA VAL A 431 -37.44 9.38 4.90
C VAL A 431 -38.61 8.43 4.73
N LEU A 432 -38.40 7.12 4.89
CA LEU A 432 -39.43 6.10 4.81
C LEU A 432 -40.46 6.28 5.94
N ASP A 433 -40.02 6.54 7.17
CA ASP A 433 -40.89 6.76 8.34
C ASP A 433 -41.78 8.02 8.15
N ARG A 434 -41.21 9.15 7.70
CA ARG A 434 -41.98 10.37 7.38
C ARG A 434 -43.01 10.14 6.27
N ARG A 435 -42.65 9.30 5.29
CA ARG A 435 -43.58 8.96 4.21
C ARG A 435 -44.73 8.09 4.71
N ALA A 436 -44.43 7.10 5.56
CA ALA A 436 -45.46 6.28 6.21
C ALA A 436 -46.43 7.12 7.05
N GLU A 437 -45.91 8.05 7.86
CA GLU A 437 -46.73 9.00 8.64
C GLU A 437 -47.62 9.89 7.75
N THR A 438 -47.08 10.36 6.62
CA THR A 438 -47.83 11.20 5.67
C THR A 438 -48.95 10.40 5.01
N ASN A 439 -48.73 9.13 4.67
CA ASN A 439 -49.74 8.25 4.09
C ASN A 439 -50.84 7.93 5.10
N ILE A 440 -50.53 7.65 6.37
CA ILE A 440 -51.50 7.45 7.46
C ILE A 440 -52.36 8.71 7.64
N ASN A 441 -51.73 9.89 7.65
CA ASN A 441 -52.48 11.16 7.78
C ASN A 441 -53.36 11.48 6.57
N ARG A 442 -53.01 11.06 5.36
CA ARG A 442 -53.88 11.15 4.18
C ARG A 442 -55.06 10.21 4.24
N MET A 443 -54.85 8.95 4.65
CA MET A 443 -55.94 7.97 4.81
C MET A 443 -56.93 8.39 5.90
N SER A 444 -56.46 8.92 7.03
CA SER A 444 -57.31 9.39 8.10
C SER A 444 -58.18 10.61 7.70
N ARG A 445 -57.66 11.52 6.87
CA ARG A 445 -58.42 12.66 6.32
C ARG A 445 -59.39 12.25 5.21
N GLY A 446 -59.05 11.21 4.40
CA GLY A 446 -59.97 10.65 3.40
C GLY A 446 -61.21 10.00 4.02
N ASN A 447 -61.02 9.26 5.12
CA ASN A 447 -62.15 8.64 5.85
C ASN A 447 -63.01 9.64 6.61
N ALA A 448 -62.51 10.81 7.00
CA ALA A 448 -63.33 11.86 7.65
C ALA A 448 -64.28 12.57 6.66
N ASN A 449 -63.90 12.66 5.38
CA ASN A 449 -64.73 13.30 4.35
C ASN A 449 -65.87 12.37 3.79
N THR A 450 -65.77 11.05 3.97
CA THR A 450 -66.75 10.07 3.50
C THR A 450 -67.87 9.82 4.55
N GLN A 451 -67.80 10.41 5.75
CA GLN A 451 -68.84 10.32 6.79
C GLN A 451 -69.77 11.55 6.88
N THR A 452 -69.62 12.51 5.96
CA THR A 452 -70.38 13.77 5.94
C THR A 452 -71.20 13.97 4.66
N GLU A 453 -71.48 12.90 3.90
CA GLU A 453 -72.50 12.91 2.84
C GLU A 453 -73.71 12.02 3.20
#